data_bc56bfb9f1fbc46cb49c608a76c7ff9c
#
_entry.id   bc56bfb9f1fbc46cb49c608a76c7ff9c
#
_cell.length_a   1.000
_cell.length_b   1.000
_cell.length_c   1.000
_cell.angle_alpha   90.00
_cell.angle_beta   90.00
_cell.angle_gamma   90.00
#
_symmetry.space_group_name_H-M   'P 1'
#
loop_
_entity.id
_entity.type
_entity.pdbx_description
1 polymer ?
#
loop_
_entity_poly.entity_id
_entity_poly.type
_entity_poly.pdbx_seq_one_letter_code
_entity_poly.pdbx_strand_id
1 'polypeptide(L)'
;EVIAFEGADFRHEVKAQRLSIDDPILEGLLPEDQYQTLIDDVELLSGAGDEFDLKAVHEGKLSPVFFGSALTNFGVEPFLKKFLQMTPPPTARTADIGVIDPFDPHFSAFVFKIQANMNKAHRDRVAFMRICSGKFERGQDVLHVQPGQQLVLAAPQQPMAQDRSIRAGANA
;
A
#
# COMPACT_ATOMS: atom_id res chain seq x y z
N GLU A 1 15.45 -13.68 12.51
CA GLU A 1 15.95 -12.31 12.53
C GLU A 1 15.12 -11.49 13.50
N VAL A 2 15.77 -10.76 14.41
CA VAL A 2 15.15 -9.81 15.34
C VAL A 2 15.49 -8.42 14.90
N ILE A 3 14.53 -7.50 14.98
CA ILE A 3 14.76 -6.07 14.73
C ILE A 3 14.56 -5.33 16.04
N ALA A 4 15.67 -4.92 16.66
CA ALA A 4 15.67 -4.13 17.88
C ALA A 4 15.55 -2.63 17.53
N PHE A 5 14.67 -1.91 18.21
CA PHE A 5 14.47 -0.48 18.03
C PHE A 5 14.89 0.27 19.29
N GLU A 6 15.76 1.26 19.13
CA GLU A 6 16.18 2.13 20.23
C GLU A 6 15.34 3.41 20.25
N GLY A 7 14.60 3.61 21.34
CA GLY A 7 13.89 4.84 21.64
C GLY A 7 12.67 5.11 20.76
N ALA A 8 11.61 5.58 21.38
CA ALA A 8 10.41 6.05 20.69
C ALA A 8 10.37 7.58 20.78
N ASP A 9 11.07 8.27 19.90
CA ASP A 9 10.88 9.72 19.74
C ASP A 9 10.02 9.99 18.51
N PHE A 10 8.88 10.66 18.72
CA PHE A 10 7.84 10.95 17.72
C PHE A 10 8.33 11.77 16.51
N ARG A 11 9.55 12.26 16.52
CA ARG A 11 10.08 13.22 15.53
C ARG A 11 11.33 12.77 14.79
N HIS A 12 11.91 11.64 15.17
CA HIS A 12 13.20 11.20 14.64
C HIS A 12 13.11 9.79 14.03
N GLU A 13 14.00 9.55 13.10
CA GLU A 13 14.21 8.23 12.52
C GLU A 13 14.60 7.25 13.64
N VAL A 14 13.77 6.23 13.86
CA VAL A 14 14.03 5.22 14.87
C VAL A 14 15.17 4.34 14.38
N LYS A 15 16.29 4.34 15.08
CA LYS A 15 17.40 3.44 14.76
C LYS A 15 16.97 2.00 15.00
N ALA A 16 17.02 1.20 13.94
CA ALA A 16 16.73 -0.23 13.99
C ALA A 16 18.02 -1.02 13.79
N GLN A 17 18.33 -1.90 14.72
CA GLN A 17 19.45 -2.85 14.63
C GLN A 17 18.90 -4.24 14.27
N ARG A 18 19.48 -4.87 13.26
CA ARG A 18 19.11 -6.22 12.84
C ARG A 18 20.08 -7.21 13.49
N LEU A 19 19.51 -8.17 14.20
CA LEU A 19 20.26 -9.16 14.98
C LEU A 19 19.76 -10.57 14.64
N SER A 20 20.62 -11.56 14.79
CA SER A 20 20.16 -12.95 14.85
C SER A 20 19.47 -13.20 16.19
N ILE A 21 18.61 -14.22 16.27
CA ILE A 21 18.01 -14.64 17.54
C ILE A 21 19.08 -15.14 18.53
N ASP A 22 20.18 -15.67 18.01
CA ASP A 22 21.32 -16.21 18.79
C ASP A 22 22.40 -15.15 19.05
N ASP A 23 22.15 -13.88 18.75
CA ASP A 23 23.12 -12.82 18.93
C ASP A 23 23.27 -12.46 20.42
N PRO A 24 24.48 -12.57 20.99
CA PRO A 24 24.70 -12.22 22.41
C PRO A 24 24.30 -10.81 22.82
N ILE A 25 24.20 -9.90 21.83
CA ILE A 25 23.74 -8.51 22.08
C ILE A 25 22.30 -8.49 22.57
N LEU A 26 21.44 -9.42 22.09
CA LEU A 26 20.04 -9.49 22.50
C LEU A 26 19.88 -9.78 24.00
N GLU A 27 20.70 -10.65 24.55
CA GLU A 27 20.71 -10.96 25.99
C GLU A 27 21.06 -9.73 26.85
N GLY A 28 21.90 -8.84 26.31
CA GLY A 28 22.26 -7.58 26.97
C GLY A 28 21.25 -6.43 26.77
N LEU A 29 20.38 -6.52 25.74
CA LEU A 29 19.38 -5.49 25.43
C LEU A 29 18.07 -5.65 26.20
N LEU A 30 17.75 -6.89 26.60
CA LEU A 30 16.48 -7.23 27.23
C LEU A 30 16.69 -7.67 28.68
N PRO A 31 15.73 -7.42 29.59
CA PRO A 31 15.69 -8.13 30.87
C PRO A 31 15.64 -9.64 30.65
N GLU A 32 16.25 -10.42 31.53
CA GLU A 32 16.41 -11.87 31.40
C GLU A 32 15.08 -12.61 31.17
N ASP A 33 14.03 -12.20 31.89
CA ASP A 33 12.69 -12.75 31.76
C ASP A 33 12.06 -12.47 30.37
N GLN A 34 12.30 -11.28 29.81
CA GLN A 34 11.82 -10.92 28.49
C GLN A 34 12.62 -11.61 27.39
N TYR A 35 13.92 -11.76 27.57
CA TYR A 35 14.76 -12.51 26.64
C TYR A 35 14.33 -13.97 26.57
N GLN A 36 14.12 -14.61 27.73
CA GLN A 36 13.64 -16.00 27.76
C GLN A 36 12.26 -16.14 27.10
N THR A 37 11.34 -15.22 27.37
CA THR A 37 10.02 -15.21 26.72
C THR A 37 10.14 -15.08 25.19
N LEU A 38 11.03 -14.22 24.71
CA LEU A 38 11.28 -14.08 23.27
C LEU A 38 11.77 -15.38 22.64
N ILE A 39 12.70 -16.09 23.29
CA ILE A 39 13.24 -17.37 22.80
C ILE A 39 12.12 -18.43 22.74
N ASP A 40 11.36 -18.57 23.84
CA ASP A 40 10.26 -19.54 23.94
C ASP A 40 9.18 -19.27 22.88
N ASP A 41 8.79 -18.02 22.68
CA ASP A 41 7.79 -17.61 21.67
C ASP A 41 8.28 -17.88 20.24
N VAL A 42 9.55 -17.59 19.94
CA VAL A 42 10.14 -17.86 18.62
C VAL A 42 10.23 -19.38 18.36
N GLU A 43 10.59 -20.18 19.37
CA GLU A 43 10.62 -21.64 19.27
C GLU A 43 9.20 -22.18 19.01
N LEU A 44 8.21 -21.71 19.76
CA LEU A 44 6.81 -22.09 19.58
C LEU A 44 6.29 -21.73 18.18
N LEU A 45 6.56 -20.53 17.70
CA LEU A 45 6.15 -20.08 16.38
C LEU A 45 6.85 -20.89 15.26
N SER A 46 8.12 -21.24 15.46
CA SER A 46 8.88 -22.03 14.49
C SER A 46 8.40 -23.49 14.42
N GLY A 47 7.87 -24.01 15.53
CA GLY A 47 7.35 -25.38 15.59
C GLY A 47 5.88 -25.54 15.20
N ALA A 48 5.06 -24.51 15.43
CA ALA A 48 3.60 -24.57 15.26
C ALA A 48 3.04 -23.60 14.21
N GLY A 49 3.85 -22.63 13.75
CA GLY A 49 3.46 -21.66 12.73
C GLY A 49 3.69 -22.18 11.31
N ASP A 50 2.99 -21.56 10.36
CA ASP A 50 3.24 -21.80 8.94
C ASP A 50 4.49 -21.04 8.48
N GLU A 51 5.31 -21.71 7.65
CA GLU A 51 6.42 -21.04 6.99
C GLU A 51 5.93 -19.94 6.04
N PHE A 52 6.68 -18.83 5.96
CA PHE A 52 6.33 -17.75 5.05
C PHE A 52 6.49 -18.21 3.60
N ASP A 53 5.37 -18.26 2.89
CA ASP A 53 5.29 -18.54 1.46
C ASP A 53 4.59 -17.40 0.72
N LEU A 54 5.32 -16.68 -0.12
CA LEU A 54 4.79 -15.56 -0.91
C LEU A 54 3.66 -15.98 -1.86
N LYS A 55 3.74 -17.20 -2.41
CA LYS A 55 2.68 -17.73 -3.27
C LYS A 55 1.39 -17.95 -2.47
N ALA A 56 1.49 -18.54 -1.28
CA ALA A 56 0.35 -18.72 -0.39
C ALA A 56 -0.27 -17.38 0.05
N VAL A 57 0.57 -16.34 0.25
CA VAL A 57 0.09 -14.97 0.51
C VAL A 57 -0.70 -14.43 -0.69
N HIS A 58 -0.20 -14.56 -1.92
CA HIS A 58 -0.89 -14.11 -3.12
C HIS A 58 -2.19 -14.86 -3.40
N GLU A 59 -2.26 -16.13 -3.02
CA GLU A 59 -3.45 -16.97 -3.12
C GLU A 59 -4.46 -16.74 -1.98
N GLY A 60 -4.12 -15.90 -1.01
CA GLY A 60 -4.96 -15.62 0.16
C GLY A 60 -5.06 -16.77 1.17
N LYS A 61 -4.13 -17.73 1.11
CA LYS A 61 -4.05 -18.88 2.03
C LYS A 61 -3.23 -18.58 3.28
N LEU A 62 -2.33 -17.61 3.18
CA LEU A 62 -1.47 -17.16 4.28
C LEU A 62 -1.59 -15.64 4.43
N SER A 63 -1.73 -15.19 5.67
CA SER A 63 -1.77 -13.77 6.00
C SER A 63 -0.53 -13.37 6.78
N PRO A 64 0.36 -12.53 6.21
CA PRO A 64 1.52 -12.04 6.94
C PRO A 64 1.09 -11.05 8.03
N VAL A 65 1.65 -11.18 9.21
CA VAL A 65 1.39 -10.31 10.36
C VAL A 65 2.59 -9.43 10.64
N PHE A 66 2.34 -8.15 10.88
CA PHE A 66 3.36 -7.17 11.23
C PHE A 66 2.94 -6.41 12.48
N PHE A 67 3.91 -6.14 13.33
CA PHE A 67 3.72 -5.30 14.50
C PHE A 67 4.29 -3.91 14.22
N GLY A 68 3.53 -2.89 14.52
CA GLY A 68 3.97 -1.51 14.30
C GLY A 68 3.07 -0.48 14.94
N SER A 69 3.61 0.71 15.10
CA SER A 69 2.89 1.88 15.60
C SER A 69 3.23 3.10 14.74
N ALA A 70 2.23 3.62 14.03
CA ALA A 70 2.41 4.88 13.28
C ALA A 70 2.63 6.08 14.20
N LEU A 71 2.19 6.01 15.45
CA LEU A 71 2.36 7.06 16.43
C LEU A 71 3.82 7.23 16.84
N THR A 72 4.55 6.13 17.00
CA THR A 72 5.95 6.10 17.42
C THR A 72 6.92 5.77 16.30
N ASN A 73 6.44 5.61 15.05
CA ASN A 73 7.21 5.10 13.91
C ASN A 73 7.84 3.71 14.11
N PHE A 74 7.41 2.99 15.15
CA PHE A 74 7.88 1.63 15.41
C PHE A 74 7.41 0.69 14.30
N GLY A 75 8.34 -0.05 13.68
CA GLY A 75 8.04 -1.10 12.71
C GLY A 75 7.47 -0.64 11.35
N VAL A 76 7.23 0.65 11.13
CA VAL A 76 6.57 1.18 9.92
C VAL A 76 7.46 0.98 8.68
N GLU A 77 8.73 1.35 8.75
CA GLU A 77 9.65 1.20 7.61
C GLU A 77 9.87 -0.27 7.21
N PRO A 78 10.18 -1.20 8.13
CA PRO A 78 10.27 -2.62 7.81
C PRO A 78 8.99 -3.18 7.20
N PHE A 79 7.82 -2.78 7.71
CA PHE A 79 6.53 -3.16 7.14
C PHE A 79 6.40 -2.68 5.68
N LEU A 80 6.65 -1.40 5.42
CA LEU A 80 6.53 -0.85 4.06
C LEU A 80 7.49 -1.52 3.08
N LYS A 81 8.74 -1.77 3.49
CA LYS A 81 9.71 -2.50 2.66
C LYS A 81 9.23 -3.91 2.32
N LYS A 82 8.71 -4.64 3.29
CA LYS A 82 8.16 -5.99 3.06
C LYS A 82 6.85 -5.94 2.27
N PHE A 83 5.98 -4.99 2.53
CA PHE A 83 4.73 -4.79 1.78
C PHE A 83 5.01 -4.61 0.29
N LEU A 84 5.97 -3.76 -0.09
CA LEU A 84 6.36 -3.56 -1.49
C LEU A 84 6.87 -4.85 -2.16
N GLN A 85 7.55 -5.72 -1.41
CA GLN A 85 8.03 -7.01 -1.91
C GLN A 85 6.90 -8.04 -2.09
N MET A 86 5.87 -7.95 -1.25
CA MET A 86 4.74 -8.91 -1.25
C MET A 86 3.60 -8.48 -2.17
N THR A 87 3.49 -7.19 -2.48
CA THR A 87 2.38 -6.67 -3.28
C THR A 87 2.59 -7.02 -4.76
N PRO A 88 1.65 -7.74 -5.39
CA PRO A 88 1.72 -8.02 -6.82
C PRO A 88 1.47 -6.74 -7.63
N PRO A 89 1.94 -6.68 -8.88
CA PRO A 89 1.59 -5.62 -9.80
C PRO A 89 0.09 -5.62 -10.11
N PRO A 90 -0.45 -4.54 -10.70
CA PRO A 90 -1.83 -4.52 -11.16
C PRO A 90 -2.15 -5.72 -12.05
N THR A 91 -3.28 -6.36 -11.79
CA THR A 91 -3.74 -7.54 -12.56
C THR A 91 -4.70 -7.13 -13.66
N ALA A 92 -4.79 -7.98 -14.69
CA ALA A 92 -5.73 -7.82 -15.78
C ALA A 92 -7.20 -7.72 -15.29
N ARG A 93 -8.03 -6.97 -15.98
CA ARG A 93 -9.44 -6.75 -15.66
C ARG A 93 -10.34 -7.31 -16.75
N THR A 94 -11.40 -7.97 -16.36
CA THR A 94 -12.43 -8.44 -17.31
C THR A 94 -13.40 -7.29 -17.60
N ALA A 95 -13.66 -7.07 -18.88
CA ALA A 95 -14.65 -6.13 -19.42
C ALA A 95 -15.52 -6.82 -20.49
N ASP A 96 -16.56 -6.16 -20.95
CA ASP A 96 -17.46 -6.69 -22.00
C ASP A 96 -16.72 -6.97 -23.31
N ILE A 97 -15.65 -6.22 -23.59
CA ILE A 97 -14.79 -6.41 -24.77
C ILE A 97 -13.73 -7.48 -24.60
N GLY A 98 -13.63 -8.12 -23.45
CA GLY A 98 -12.62 -9.13 -23.13
C GLY A 98 -11.74 -8.76 -21.93
N VAL A 99 -10.58 -9.38 -21.86
CA VAL A 99 -9.61 -9.13 -20.79
C VAL A 99 -8.72 -7.94 -21.16
N ILE A 100 -8.67 -6.96 -20.29
CA ILE A 100 -7.80 -5.77 -20.42
C ILE A 100 -6.49 -6.06 -19.72
N ASP A 101 -5.41 -6.12 -20.48
CA ASP A 101 -4.05 -6.25 -19.96
C ASP A 101 -3.59 -4.88 -19.41
N PRO A 102 -3.05 -4.81 -18.17
CA PRO A 102 -2.52 -3.56 -17.62
C PRO A 102 -1.35 -2.98 -18.42
N PHE A 103 -0.67 -3.79 -19.23
CA PHE A 103 0.41 -3.35 -20.13
C PHE A 103 -0.05 -2.93 -21.53
N ASP A 104 -1.37 -3.00 -21.82
CA ASP A 104 -1.90 -2.47 -23.08
C ASP A 104 -1.62 -0.96 -23.17
N PRO A 105 -1.03 -0.46 -24.26
CA PRO A 105 -0.74 0.96 -24.42
C PRO A 105 -1.99 1.84 -24.53
N HIS A 106 -3.15 1.27 -24.89
CA HIS A 106 -4.40 2.02 -24.99
C HIS A 106 -4.94 2.35 -23.60
N PHE A 107 -5.32 3.61 -23.43
CA PHE A 107 -5.92 4.05 -22.17
C PHE A 107 -7.28 3.41 -21.96
N SER A 108 -7.43 2.76 -20.82
CA SER A 108 -8.73 2.30 -20.32
C SER A 108 -8.86 2.55 -18.82
N ALA A 109 -10.07 2.84 -18.38
CA ALA A 109 -10.35 3.11 -16.98
C ALA A 109 -11.83 2.87 -16.66
N PHE A 110 -12.15 2.72 -15.38
CA PHE A 110 -13.53 2.70 -14.92
C PHE A 110 -13.73 3.62 -13.72
N VAL A 111 -14.93 4.21 -13.61
CA VAL A 111 -15.34 4.99 -12.46
C VAL A 111 -15.85 4.04 -11.39
N PHE A 112 -15.20 4.00 -10.24
CA PHE A 112 -15.60 3.14 -9.12
C PHE A 112 -16.34 3.89 -8.01
N LYS A 113 -16.29 5.22 -8.02
CA LYS A 113 -16.96 6.07 -7.03
C LYS A 113 -17.27 7.44 -7.61
N ILE A 114 -18.46 7.95 -7.31
CA ILE A 114 -18.82 9.37 -7.52
C ILE A 114 -19.16 9.95 -6.14
N GLN A 115 -18.50 11.03 -5.77
CA GLN A 115 -18.73 11.73 -4.50
C GLN A 115 -19.15 13.15 -4.75
N ALA A 116 -20.29 13.53 -4.18
CA ALA A 116 -20.80 14.89 -4.20
C ALA A 116 -20.39 15.65 -2.93
N ASN A 117 -20.44 16.97 -3.01
CA ASN A 117 -20.32 17.89 -1.86
C ASN A 117 -19.05 17.68 -1.01
N MET A 118 -17.93 17.32 -1.63
CA MET A 118 -16.65 17.25 -0.93
C MET A 118 -16.20 18.63 -0.44
N ASN A 119 -16.55 19.68 -1.15
CA ASN A 119 -16.42 21.05 -0.68
C ASN A 119 -17.83 21.64 -0.45
N LYS A 120 -18.13 22.05 0.78
CA LYS A 120 -19.43 22.62 1.16
C LYS A 120 -19.77 23.92 0.40
N ALA A 121 -18.75 24.64 -0.10
CA ALA A 121 -18.91 25.86 -0.87
C ALA A 121 -19.28 25.60 -2.36
N HIS A 122 -19.11 24.40 -2.85
CA HIS A 122 -19.36 24.05 -4.25
C HIS A 122 -20.24 22.79 -4.34
N ARG A 123 -21.27 22.84 -5.18
CA ARG A 123 -22.16 21.71 -5.50
C ARG A 123 -21.56 20.87 -6.65
N ASP A 124 -20.30 20.50 -6.52
CA ASP A 124 -19.62 19.69 -7.52
C ASP A 124 -19.69 18.18 -7.19
N ARG A 125 -19.47 17.38 -8.21
CA ARG A 125 -19.32 15.93 -8.10
C ARG A 125 -17.95 15.56 -8.63
N VAL A 126 -17.25 14.72 -7.87
CA VAL A 126 -15.94 14.18 -8.29
C VAL A 126 -16.09 12.71 -8.59
N ALA A 127 -15.71 12.33 -9.79
CA ALA A 127 -15.62 10.93 -10.19
C ALA A 127 -14.21 10.40 -9.88
N PHE A 128 -14.15 9.30 -9.12
CA PHE A 128 -12.91 8.58 -8.84
C PHE A 128 -12.75 7.48 -9.86
N MET A 129 -11.67 7.56 -10.63
CA MET A 129 -11.41 6.68 -11.74
C MET A 129 -10.20 5.81 -11.47
N ARG A 130 -10.32 4.50 -11.74
CA ARG A 130 -9.20 3.56 -11.72
C ARG A 130 -8.71 3.35 -13.14
N ILE A 131 -7.45 3.67 -13.40
CA ILE A 131 -6.79 3.35 -14.65
C ILE A 131 -6.50 1.85 -14.68
N CYS A 132 -6.86 1.18 -15.77
CA CYS A 132 -6.66 -0.25 -15.98
C CYS A 132 -5.52 -0.53 -16.96
N SER A 133 -5.34 0.32 -17.96
CA SER A 133 -4.27 0.20 -18.97
C SER A 133 -3.91 1.57 -19.54
N GLY A 134 -2.77 1.63 -20.22
CA GLY A 134 -2.28 2.83 -20.88
C GLY A 134 -1.86 3.94 -19.91
N LYS A 135 -1.69 5.12 -20.46
CA LYS A 135 -1.24 6.30 -19.74
C LYS A 135 -2.32 7.38 -19.73
N PHE A 136 -2.55 7.97 -18.57
CA PHE A 136 -3.43 9.12 -18.44
C PHE A 136 -2.69 10.41 -18.80
N GLU A 137 -3.31 11.23 -19.65
CA GLU A 137 -2.82 12.58 -19.98
C GLU A 137 -3.93 13.59 -19.74
N ARG A 138 -3.57 14.72 -19.13
CA ARG A 138 -4.53 15.81 -18.90
C ARG A 138 -4.99 16.35 -20.24
N GLY A 139 -6.32 16.48 -20.41
CA GLY A 139 -6.92 16.98 -21.63
C GLY A 139 -7.09 15.95 -22.74
N GLN A 140 -6.81 14.67 -22.45
CA GLN A 140 -7.04 13.64 -23.45
C GLN A 140 -8.54 13.42 -23.69
N ASP A 141 -8.86 13.10 -24.95
CA ASP A 141 -10.20 12.68 -25.36
C ASP A 141 -10.40 11.20 -25.05
N VAL A 142 -11.53 10.87 -24.43
CA VAL A 142 -11.90 9.48 -24.12
C VAL A 142 -13.35 9.21 -24.52
N LEU A 143 -13.63 7.96 -24.85
CA LEU A 143 -14.99 7.51 -25.05
C LEU A 143 -15.60 7.08 -23.70
N HIS A 144 -16.65 7.76 -23.28
CA HIS A 144 -17.51 7.27 -22.20
C HIS A 144 -18.46 6.21 -22.78
N VAL A 145 -18.13 4.97 -22.53
CA VAL A 145 -18.73 3.82 -23.23
C VAL A 145 -20.25 3.72 -23.04
N GLN A 146 -20.75 3.89 -21.81
CA GLN A 146 -22.16 3.70 -21.49
C GLN A 146 -23.09 4.61 -22.28
N PRO A 147 -22.90 5.96 -22.32
CA PRO A 147 -23.72 6.84 -23.15
C PRO A 147 -23.21 6.96 -24.59
N GLY A 148 -22.07 6.36 -24.95
CA GLY A 148 -21.47 6.47 -26.28
C GLY A 148 -20.98 7.87 -26.64
N GLN A 149 -20.56 8.67 -25.66
CA GLN A 149 -20.16 10.05 -25.84
C GLN A 149 -18.66 10.26 -25.64
N GLN A 150 -18.08 11.10 -26.48
CA GLN A 150 -16.71 11.58 -26.25
C GLN A 150 -16.69 12.67 -25.18
N LEU A 151 -15.70 12.62 -24.30
CA LEU A 151 -15.46 13.63 -23.30
C LEU A 151 -13.95 13.87 -23.10
N VAL A 152 -13.64 15.09 -22.66
CA VAL A 152 -12.27 15.50 -22.40
C VAL A 152 -11.99 15.44 -20.90
N LEU A 153 -10.93 14.73 -20.51
CA LEU A 153 -10.49 14.67 -19.12
C LEU A 153 -9.62 15.88 -18.75
N ALA A 154 -10.24 17.08 -18.72
CA ALA A 154 -9.54 18.35 -18.66
C ALA A 154 -9.02 18.73 -17.26
N ALA A 155 -9.72 18.32 -16.21
CA ALA A 155 -9.49 18.82 -14.85
C ALA A 155 -9.27 17.69 -13.82
N PRO A 156 -8.16 16.94 -13.93
CA PRO A 156 -7.84 15.94 -12.91
C PRO A 156 -7.58 16.65 -11.58
N GLN A 157 -8.12 16.07 -10.51
CA GLN A 157 -7.88 16.54 -9.15
C GLN A 157 -7.00 15.52 -8.43
N GLN A 158 -6.02 16.02 -7.68
CA GLN A 158 -5.19 15.20 -6.81
C GLN A 158 -5.61 15.47 -5.36
N PRO A 159 -6.29 14.52 -4.70
CA PRO A 159 -6.68 14.71 -3.32
C PRO A 159 -5.44 14.56 -2.41
N MET A 160 -5.29 15.48 -1.46
CA MET A 160 -4.33 15.41 -0.38
C MET A 160 -5.11 15.20 0.93
N ALA A 161 -5.25 13.95 1.36
CA ALA A 161 -6.10 13.58 2.49
C ALA A 161 -7.52 14.17 2.38
N GLN A 162 -7.89 15.13 3.22
CA GLN A 162 -9.18 15.79 3.17
C GLN A 162 -9.20 17.03 2.27
N ASP A 163 -8.03 17.56 1.94
CA ASP A 163 -7.90 18.75 1.14
C ASP A 163 -7.71 18.43 -0.35
N ARG A 164 -8.26 19.28 -1.20
CA ARG A 164 -8.05 19.23 -2.65
C ARG A 164 -7.00 20.25 -3.02
N SER A 165 -5.88 19.82 -3.58
CA SER A 165 -4.99 20.71 -4.29
C SER A 165 -5.20 20.51 -5.80
N ILE A 166 -5.58 21.58 -6.49
CA ILE A 166 -5.52 21.62 -7.95
C ILE A 166 -4.06 21.94 -8.29
N ARG A 167 -3.24 20.93 -8.55
CA ARG A 167 -1.93 21.17 -9.13
C ARG A 167 -2.07 21.26 -10.64
N ALA A 168 -1.83 22.44 -11.18
CA ALA A 168 -1.55 22.64 -12.59
C ALA A 168 -0.22 21.95 -12.90
N GLY A 169 -0.26 20.84 -13.65
CA GLY A 169 0.92 20.16 -14.19
C GLY A 169 1.69 19.30 -13.18
N ALA A 170 1.25 18.07 -12.99
CA ALA A 170 2.12 17.00 -12.58
C ALA A 170 2.08 15.94 -13.68
N ASN A 171 3.23 15.70 -14.32
CA ASN A 171 3.45 14.47 -15.05
C ASN A 171 3.34 13.33 -14.05
N ALA A 172 2.44 12.36 -14.32
CA ALA A 172 2.35 11.14 -13.59
C ALA A 172 3.54 10.26 -13.90
#